data_b283e56b109172004c3283a5f1df7326
#
_entry.id   b283e56b109172004c3283a5f1df7326
#
_cell.length_a   1.000
_cell.length_b   1.000
_cell.length_c   1.000
_cell.angle_alpha   90.00
_cell.angle_beta   90.00
_cell.angle_gamma   90.00
#
_symmetry.space_group_name_H-M   'P 1'
#
loop_
_entity.id
_entity.type
_entity.pdbx_description
1 polymer ?
#
loop_
_entity_poly.entity_id
_entity_poly.type
_entity_poly.pdbx_seq_one_letter_code
_entity_poly.pdbx_strand_id
1 'polypeptide(L)'
;MKKIILTLMLCCGFVIAAQAQVLYRISGNGLTKPSYIIGSHHLANVAFVNQIPGAKMALDSTEQVYGELKMDPNSMQATQQEIMKNMMLGEGQKINQVLSADQLKRVNAFMKQTMQTDFNNPAVMQQMGSMKPAALSTNFTVLLYLTHHMGEFDPTSSFDQYFQKQALNNNEPVGGLETAEFQAKLLYGDPISKQIKGLMCLVDNPDQSLQLTEDLTKAYMAQDTAAIWKAYETKWNNGCDPTQEDLDKLIFNRNADWMGKIPQLMQERPTLFCVGCLHLLGDKGVLALLRKAGYTVEAVK
;
A
#
# COMPACT_ATOMS: atom_id res chain seq x y z
N MET A 1 35.96 -56.54 26.77
CA MET A 1 36.10 -55.19 26.25
C MET A 1 34.99 -54.94 25.24
N LYS A 2 33.91 -54.30 25.72
CA LYS A 2 32.73 -53.98 24.88
C LYS A 2 32.93 -52.63 24.19
N LYS A 3 32.97 -52.59 22.89
CA LYS A 3 33.02 -51.34 22.10
C LYS A 3 31.59 -50.78 21.97
N ILE A 4 31.35 -49.63 22.61
CA ILE A 4 30.14 -48.85 22.48
C ILE A 4 30.32 -47.98 21.21
N ILE A 5 29.56 -48.27 20.17
CA ILE A 5 29.43 -47.44 18.96
C ILE A 5 28.39 -46.39 19.26
N LEU A 6 28.81 -45.16 19.44
CA LEU A 6 27.95 -43.98 19.61
C LEU A 6 27.57 -43.46 18.24
N THR A 7 26.36 -43.82 17.79
CA THR A 7 25.78 -43.30 16.54
C THR A 7 25.29 -41.87 16.78
N LEU A 8 26.05 -40.89 16.31
CA LEU A 8 25.65 -39.48 16.29
C LEU A 8 24.60 -39.30 15.19
N MET A 9 23.32 -39.24 15.54
CA MET A 9 22.26 -38.79 14.64
C MET A 9 22.39 -37.29 14.41
N LEU A 10 22.97 -36.91 13.28
CA LEU A 10 23.05 -35.53 12.80
C LEU A 10 21.66 -35.14 12.31
N CYS A 11 20.83 -34.56 13.19
CA CYS A 11 19.60 -33.89 12.78
C CYS A 11 19.99 -32.64 11.97
N CYS A 12 20.14 -32.79 10.65
CA CYS A 12 20.13 -31.66 9.74
C CYS A 12 18.73 -31.05 9.79
N GLY A 13 18.54 -30.13 10.71
CA GLY A 13 17.41 -29.19 10.65
C GLY A 13 17.56 -28.38 9.36
N PHE A 14 16.83 -28.77 8.32
CA PHE A 14 16.58 -27.85 7.23
C PHE A 14 15.85 -26.65 7.82
N VAL A 15 16.60 -25.59 8.11
CA VAL A 15 16.05 -24.25 8.19
C VAL A 15 15.58 -23.95 6.76
N ILE A 16 14.34 -24.30 6.45
CA ILE A 16 13.65 -23.76 5.28
C ILE A 16 13.57 -22.27 5.58
N ALA A 17 14.52 -21.50 5.04
CA ALA A 17 14.38 -20.07 4.93
C ALA A 17 13.01 -19.87 4.29
N ALA A 18 12.06 -19.38 5.07
CA ALA A 18 10.77 -18.99 4.52
C ALA A 18 11.08 -17.96 3.44
N GLN A 19 11.02 -18.37 2.17
CA GLN A 19 11.18 -17.42 1.09
C GLN A 19 10.10 -16.37 1.29
N ALA A 20 10.54 -15.15 1.46
CA ALA A 20 9.69 -14.01 1.55
C ALA A 20 8.79 -13.99 0.30
N GLN A 21 7.51 -13.81 0.48
CA GLN A 21 6.51 -13.85 -0.58
C GLN A 21 5.46 -12.79 -0.28
N VAL A 22 4.91 -12.21 -1.34
CA VAL A 22 3.81 -11.23 -1.22
C VAL A 22 2.45 -11.86 -1.53
N LEU A 23 2.41 -13.14 -1.94
CA LEU A 23 1.20 -13.89 -2.23
C LEU A 23 1.03 -15.05 -1.23
N TYR A 24 -0.17 -15.17 -0.67
CA TYR A 24 -0.51 -16.20 0.31
C TYR A 24 -1.80 -16.92 -0.06
N ARG A 25 -1.82 -18.24 0.18
CA ARG A 25 -2.97 -19.12 0.08
C ARG A 25 -3.65 -19.20 1.44
N ILE A 26 -4.97 -19.10 1.47
CA ILE A 26 -5.82 -19.16 2.67
C ILE A 26 -6.72 -20.39 2.54
N SER A 27 -6.70 -21.27 3.53
CA SER A 27 -7.48 -22.51 3.53
C SER A 27 -7.88 -22.92 4.95
N GLY A 28 -8.61 -24.03 5.08
CA GLY A 28 -9.09 -24.50 6.37
C GLY A 28 -10.32 -23.74 6.86
N ASN A 29 -10.65 -23.86 8.14
CA ASN A 29 -11.78 -23.20 8.80
C ASN A 29 -13.13 -23.31 8.02
N GLY A 30 -13.41 -24.50 7.45
CA GLY A 30 -14.65 -24.77 6.73
C GLY A 30 -14.67 -24.32 5.25
N LEU A 31 -13.61 -23.71 4.72
CA LEU A 31 -13.54 -23.39 3.29
C LEU A 31 -13.46 -24.65 2.44
N THR A 32 -14.31 -24.74 1.43
CA THR A 32 -14.33 -25.87 0.47
C THR A 32 -13.24 -25.77 -0.58
N LYS A 33 -12.88 -24.54 -0.96
CA LYS A 33 -11.79 -24.20 -1.87
C LYS A 33 -10.91 -23.11 -1.23
N PRO A 34 -9.62 -23.02 -1.56
CA PRO A 34 -8.77 -21.96 -1.04
C PRO A 34 -9.13 -20.60 -1.62
N SER A 35 -8.88 -19.56 -0.84
CA SER A 35 -8.79 -18.17 -1.26
C SER A 35 -7.33 -17.71 -1.24
N TYR A 36 -7.05 -16.53 -1.76
CA TYR A 36 -5.70 -15.99 -1.82
C TYR A 36 -5.68 -14.52 -1.41
N ILE A 37 -4.55 -14.07 -0.91
CA ILE A 37 -4.30 -12.66 -0.65
C ILE A 37 -2.92 -12.26 -1.18
N ILE A 38 -2.84 -11.19 -1.94
CA ILE A 38 -1.62 -10.63 -2.49
C ILE A 38 -1.40 -9.21 -1.96
N GLY A 39 -0.17 -8.95 -1.52
CA GLY A 39 0.27 -7.60 -1.16
C GLY A 39 0.65 -6.80 -2.40
N SER A 40 0.11 -5.60 -2.56
CA SER A 40 0.46 -4.66 -3.63
C SER A 40 1.43 -3.58 -3.15
N HIS A 41 2.09 -2.92 -4.10
CA HIS A 41 2.89 -1.72 -3.88
C HIS A 41 2.63 -0.70 -4.98
N HIS A 42 2.21 0.50 -4.61
CA HIS A 42 1.73 1.51 -5.56
C HIS A 42 2.77 1.98 -6.58
N LEU A 43 4.06 1.87 -6.26
CA LEU A 43 5.17 2.26 -7.14
C LEU A 43 5.76 1.09 -7.92
N ALA A 44 5.27 -0.14 -7.71
CA ALA A 44 5.70 -1.28 -8.52
C ALA A 44 4.99 -1.28 -9.87
N ASN A 45 5.76 -1.52 -10.93
CA ASN A 45 5.20 -1.71 -12.26
C ASN A 45 4.33 -2.97 -12.28
N VAL A 46 3.13 -2.89 -12.85
CA VAL A 46 2.18 -4.00 -12.96
C VAL A 46 2.78 -5.23 -13.66
N ALA A 47 3.72 -5.04 -14.58
CA ALA A 47 4.42 -6.17 -15.22
C ALA A 47 5.12 -7.10 -14.21
N PHE A 48 5.43 -6.59 -13.01
CA PHE A 48 6.01 -7.39 -11.92
C PHE A 48 5.08 -8.51 -11.43
N VAL A 49 3.77 -8.43 -11.65
CA VAL A 49 2.80 -9.52 -11.35
C VAL A 49 3.27 -10.84 -11.98
N ASN A 50 3.85 -10.80 -13.18
CA ASN A 50 4.35 -11.99 -13.88
C ASN A 50 5.59 -12.62 -13.20
N GLN A 51 6.24 -11.90 -12.28
CA GLN A 51 7.40 -12.37 -11.53
C GLN A 51 7.02 -12.88 -10.13
N ILE A 52 5.74 -12.72 -9.72
CA ILE A 52 5.24 -13.24 -8.45
C ILE A 52 4.81 -14.69 -8.66
N PRO A 53 5.48 -15.67 -8.03
CA PRO A 53 5.13 -17.07 -8.19
C PRO A 53 3.67 -17.32 -7.85
N GLY A 54 2.95 -18.00 -8.71
CA GLY A 54 1.56 -18.37 -8.49
C GLY A 54 0.52 -17.25 -8.62
N ALA A 55 0.88 -16.00 -8.95
CA ALA A 55 -0.09 -14.90 -9.04
C ALA A 55 -1.20 -15.19 -10.08
N LYS A 56 -0.80 -15.67 -11.27
CA LYS A 56 -1.79 -16.07 -12.29
C LYS A 56 -2.63 -17.26 -11.83
N MET A 57 -2.02 -18.28 -11.25
CA MET A 57 -2.73 -19.46 -10.72
C MET A 57 -3.73 -19.06 -9.62
N ALA A 58 -3.37 -18.14 -8.72
CA ALA A 58 -4.26 -17.63 -7.69
C ALA A 58 -5.49 -16.94 -8.30
N LEU A 59 -5.28 -16.08 -9.32
CA LEU A 59 -6.37 -15.45 -10.06
C LEU A 59 -7.26 -16.49 -10.76
N ASP A 60 -6.68 -17.43 -11.50
CA ASP A 60 -7.42 -18.46 -12.25
C ASP A 60 -8.17 -19.46 -11.32
N SER A 61 -7.77 -19.56 -10.05
CA SER A 61 -8.36 -20.47 -9.06
C SER A 61 -9.46 -19.83 -8.20
N THR A 62 -9.67 -18.53 -8.34
CA THR A 62 -10.69 -17.78 -7.60
C THR A 62 -11.86 -17.41 -8.48
N GLU A 63 -12.99 -17.05 -7.88
CA GLU A 63 -14.26 -16.77 -8.55
C GLU A 63 -14.72 -15.32 -8.33
N GLN A 64 -13.91 -14.54 -7.61
CA GLN A 64 -14.09 -13.09 -7.40
C GLN A 64 -12.79 -12.43 -6.96
N VAL A 65 -12.68 -11.12 -7.17
CA VAL A 65 -11.53 -10.31 -6.74
C VAL A 65 -11.99 -9.12 -5.90
N TYR A 66 -11.36 -8.94 -4.74
CA TYR A 66 -11.57 -7.79 -3.87
C TYR A 66 -10.28 -7.00 -3.70
N GLY A 67 -10.32 -5.69 -3.97
CA GLY A 67 -9.27 -4.74 -3.60
C GLY A 67 -9.63 -3.97 -2.33
N GLU A 68 -8.80 -3.00 -1.95
CA GLU A 68 -9.19 -2.03 -0.93
C GLU A 68 -10.42 -1.26 -1.39
N LEU A 69 -10.40 -0.76 -2.63
CA LEU A 69 -11.53 -0.11 -3.29
C LEU A 69 -12.06 -0.96 -4.44
N LYS A 70 -13.33 -0.83 -4.73
CA LYS A 70 -13.93 -1.39 -5.94
C LYS A 70 -13.55 -0.52 -7.15
N MET A 71 -12.94 -1.14 -8.16
CA MET A 71 -12.40 -0.47 -9.36
C MET A 71 -13.06 -0.99 -10.67
N ASP A 72 -14.37 -1.14 -10.67
CA ASP A 72 -15.11 -1.42 -11.91
C ASP A 72 -15.41 -0.12 -12.69
N PRO A 73 -15.61 -0.19 -14.02
CA PRO A 73 -15.84 0.99 -14.85
C PRO A 73 -17.04 1.85 -14.40
N ASN A 74 -18.07 1.26 -13.79
CA ASN A 74 -19.26 1.98 -13.36
C ASN A 74 -19.03 2.77 -12.06
N SER A 75 -18.20 2.26 -11.15
CA SER A 75 -17.90 2.91 -9.88
C SER A 75 -16.67 3.83 -9.93
N MET A 76 -15.78 3.64 -10.91
CA MET A 76 -14.49 4.35 -10.98
C MET A 76 -14.65 5.86 -11.04
N GLN A 77 -15.58 6.38 -11.83
CA GLN A 77 -15.81 7.82 -11.94
C GLN A 77 -16.28 8.43 -10.62
N ALA A 78 -17.22 7.79 -9.94
CA ALA A 78 -17.70 8.23 -8.62
C ALA A 78 -16.60 8.14 -7.56
N THR A 79 -15.81 7.06 -7.57
CA THR A 79 -14.63 6.88 -6.70
C THR A 79 -13.63 8.01 -6.89
N GLN A 80 -13.26 8.33 -8.14
CA GLN A 80 -12.34 9.42 -8.44
C GLN A 80 -12.88 10.78 -8.00
N GLN A 81 -14.17 11.07 -8.25
CA GLN A 81 -14.80 12.32 -7.82
C GLN A 81 -14.78 12.48 -6.31
N GLU A 82 -15.08 11.41 -5.55
CA GLU A 82 -15.08 11.45 -4.09
C GLU A 82 -13.66 11.66 -3.53
N ILE A 83 -12.65 10.99 -4.09
CA ILE A 83 -11.25 11.22 -3.72
C ILE A 83 -10.84 12.65 -4.04
N MET A 84 -11.07 13.13 -5.25
CA MET A 84 -10.71 14.50 -5.65
C MET A 84 -11.36 15.56 -4.78
N LYS A 85 -12.64 15.42 -4.46
CA LYS A 85 -13.36 16.33 -3.56
C LYS A 85 -12.68 16.45 -2.19
N ASN A 86 -12.23 15.33 -1.62
CA ASN A 86 -11.55 15.29 -0.33
C ASN A 86 -10.09 15.78 -0.39
N MET A 87 -9.44 15.71 -1.55
CA MET A 87 -8.09 16.22 -1.77
C MET A 87 -8.02 17.75 -1.82
N MET A 88 -9.16 18.44 -2.05
CA MET A 88 -9.17 19.88 -2.26
C MET A 88 -9.42 20.66 -0.96
N LEU A 89 -8.82 21.85 -0.88
CA LEU A 89 -9.13 22.87 0.11
C LEU A 89 -10.58 23.38 -0.08
N GLY A 90 -11.08 24.13 0.87
CA GLY A 90 -12.38 24.80 0.75
C GLY A 90 -12.46 25.68 -0.51
N GLU A 91 -13.70 25.99 -0.91
CA GLU A 91 -13.97 26.80 -2.11
C GLU A 91 -13.19 28.12 -2.10
N GLY A 92 -12.51 28.41 -3.19
CA GLY A 92 -11.69 29.64 -3.36
C GLY A 92 -10.36 29.62 -2.59
N GLN A 93 -10.12 28.66 -1.72
CA GLN A 93 -8.87 28.58 -0.96
C GLN A 93 -7.70 28.06 -1.79
N LYS A 94 -6.52 28.63 -1.55
CA LYS A 94 -5.26 28.22 -2.18
C LYS A 94 -4.19 27.95 -1.12
N ILE A 95 -3.22 27.13 -1.48
CA ILE A 95 -2.13 26.70 -0.59
C ILE A 95 -1.32 27.87 -0.02
N ASN A 96 -1.14 28.95 -0.77
CA ASN A 96 -0.46 30.16 -0.31
C ASN A 96 -1.23 30.95 0.75
N GLN A 97 -2.50 30.64 0.99
CA GLN A 97 -3.30 31.20 2.09
C GLN A 97 -3.28 30.28 3.33
N VAL A 98 -2.83 29.04 3.16
CA VAL A 98 -2.82 28.00 4.20
C VAL A 98 -1.43 27.86 4.82
N LEU A 99 -0.38 27.99 4.01
CA LEU A 99 1.02 27.95 4.46
C LEU A 99 1.47 29.34 4.93
N SER A 100 2.35 29.36 5.93
CA SER A 100 3.10 30.59 6.25
C SER A 100 4.03 30.98 5.11
N ALA A 101 4.50 32.22 5.08
CA ALA A 101 5.43 32.69 4.06
C ALA A 101 6.73 31.86 4.02
N ASP A 102 7.24 31.44 5.18
CA ASP A 102 8.42 30.57 5.28
C ASP A 102 8.15 29.17 4.75
N GLN A 103 7.02 28.56 5.13
CA GLN A 103 6.61 27.24 4.63
C GLN A 103 6.43 27.25 3.11
N LEU A 104 5.75 28.26 2.57
CA LEU A 104 5.56 28.41 1.12
C LEU A 104 6.90 28.57 0.39
N LYS A 105 7.84 29.35 0.96
CA LYS A 105 9.20 29.51 0.41
C LYS A 105 9.93 28.16 0.31
N ARG A 106 9.85 27.33 1.36
CA ARG A 106 10.48 25.99 1.39
C ARG A 106 9.82 25.03 0.40
N VAL A 107 8.49 25.01 0.35
CA VAL A 107 7.73 24.23 -0.65
C VAL A 107 8.13 24.64 -2.07
N ASN A 108 8.22 25.93 -2.36
CA ASN A 108 8.64 26.41 -3.68
C ASN A 108 10.10 26.03 -4.01
N ALA A 109 11.00 26.04 -3.03
CA ALA A 109 12.37 25.59 -3.23
C ALA A 109 12.44 24.09 -3.57
N PHE A 110 11.71 23.25 -2.84
CA PHE A 110 11.56 21.82 -3.12
C PHE A 110 10.99 21.58 -4.54
N MET A 111 9.92 22.27 -4.89
CA MET A 111 9.29 22.15 -6.22
C MET A 111 10.25 22.55 -7.35
N LYS A 112 11.02 23.62 -7.18
CA LYS A 112 12.04 24.04 -8.16
C LYS A 112 13.09 22.97 -8.37
N GLN A 113 13.57 22.35 -7.28
CA GLN A 113 14.57 21.30 -7.34
C GLN A 113 14.03 20.03 -8.02
N THR A 114 12.79 19.64 -7.70
CA THR A 114 12.21 18.36 -8.15
C THR A 114 11.48 18.49 -9.48
N MET A 115 10.77 19.60 -9.72
CA MET A 115 9.84 19.78 -10.85
C MET A 115 10.26 20.91 -11.80
N GLN A 116 11.33 21.66 -11.51
CA GLN A 116 11.80 22.85 -12.24
C GLN A 116 10.74 23.95 -12.34
N THR A 117 9.75 23.96 -11.46
CA THR A 117 8.70 24.98 -11.37
C THR A 117 8.25 25.16 -9.92
N ASP A 118 7.40 26.15 -9.62
CA ASP A 118 6.86 26.38 -8.28
C ASP A 118 5.50 27.08 -8.32
N PHE A 119 4.92 27.39 -7.15
CA PHE A 119 3.64 28.09 -7.03
C PHE A 119 3.65 29.57 -7.45
N ASN A 120 4.79 30.15 -7.77
CA ASN A 120 4.86 31.47 -8.41
C ASN A 120 4.46 31.40 -9.89
N ASN A 121 4.48 30.20 -10.49
CA ASN A 121 3.94 29.97 -11.83
C ASN A 121 2.40 29.90 -11.75
N PRO A 122 1.66 30.82 -12.44
CA PRO A 122 0.20 30.86 -12.39
C PRO A 122 -0.47 29.54 -12.84
N ALA A 123 0.10 28.84 -13.82
CA ALA A 123 -0.44 27.57 -14.29
C ALA A 123 -0.35 26.47 -13.22
N VAL A 124 0.79 26.40 -12.50
CA VAL A 124 0.99 25.47 -11.38
C VAL A 124 0.04 25.81 -10.22
N MET A 125 -0.08 27.09 -9.88
CA MET A 125 -1.03 27.55 -8.86
C MET A 125 -2.47 27.25 -9.25
N GLN A 126 -2.84 27.33 -10.51
CA GLN A 126 -4.17 26.96 -10.99
C GLN A 126 -4.39 25.45 -10.86
N GLN A 127 -3.44 24.62 -11.24
CA GLN A 127 -3.54 23.17 -11.29
C GLN A 127 -3.50 22.52 -9.90
N MET A 128 -2.56 22.93 -9.05
CA MET A 128 -2.25 22.26 -7.78
C MET A 128 -2.53 23.14 -6.55
N GLY A 129 -2.68 24.43 -6.73
CA GLY A 129 -2.76 25.39 -5.62
C GLY A 129 -4.00 25.23 -4.73
N SER A 130 -5.05 24.55 -5.19
CA SER A 130 -6.24 24.23 -4.37
C SER A 130 -6.15 22.89 -3.65
N MET A 131 -5.04 22.15 -3.79
CA MET A 131 -4.87 20.87 -3.10
C MET A 131 -4.56 21.07 -1.61
N LYS A 132 -5.10 20.18 -0.76
CA LYS A 132 -4.72 20.10 0.65
C LYS A 132 -3.24 19.73 0.80
N PRO A 133 -2.58 20.10 1.92
CA PRO A 133 -1.20 19.73 2.15
C PRO A 133 -0.92 18.22 2.09
N ALA A 134 -1.83 17.37 2.58
CA ALA A 134 -1.69 15.91 2.47
C ALA A 134 -1.73 15.43 1.02
N ALA A 135 -2.59 16.02 0.17
CA ALA A 135 -2.65 15.67 -1.25
C ALA A 135 -1.38 16.12 -2.00
N LEU A 136 -0.84 17.30 -1.66
CA LEU A 136 0.45 17.73 -2.18
C LEU A 136 1.58 16.81 -1.73
N SER A 137 1.59 16.38 -0.46
CA SER A 137 2.59 15.43 0.06
C SER A 137 2.59 14.12 -0.73
N THR A 138 1.41 13.53 -0.96
CA THR A 138 1.28 12.31 -1.78
C THR A 138 1.82 12.51 -3.20
N ASN A 139 1.41 13.59 -3.88
CA ASN A 139 1.89 13.89 -5.23
C ASN A 139 3.39 14.14 -5.27
N PHE A 140 3.95 14.87 -4.32
CA PHE A 140 5.37 15.17 -4.25
C PHE A 140 6.21 13.92 -3.97
N THR A 141 5.73 12.99 -3.14
CA THR A 141 6.42 11.71 -2.93
C THR A 141 6.53 10.92 -4.23
N VAL A 142 5.43 10.81 -4.98
CA VAL A 142 5.42 10.12 -6.28
C VAL A 142 6.33 10.83 -7.27
N LEU A 143 6.24 12.15 -7.40
CA LEU A 143 7.08 12.93 -8.31
C LEU A 143 8.57 12.84 -7.96
N LEU A 144 8.90 12.91 -6.67
CA LEU A 144 10.28 12.77 -6.20
C LEU A 144 10.84 11.39 -6.60
N TYR A 145 10.07 10.33 -6.39
CA TYR A 145 10.48 8.99 -6.83
C TYR A 145 10.65 8.92 -8.35
N LEU A 146 9.70 9.42 -9.12
CA LEU A 146 9.72 9.38 -10.59
C LEU A 146 10.90 10.14 -11.20
N THR A 147 11.36 11.23 -10.58
CA THR A 147 12.53 11.97 -11.08
C THR A 147 13.83 11.18 -11.01
N HIS A 148 13.89 10.17 -10.12
CA HIS A 148 15.05 9.29 -9.95
C HIS A 148 14.88 7.93 -10.65
N HIS A 149 13.63 7.55 -10.95
CA HIS A 149 13.25 6.23 -11.50
C HIS A 149 12.39 6.37 -12.77
N MET A 150 12.81 7.26 -13.70
CA MET A 150 12.08 7.46 -14.95
C MET A 150 12.01 6.16 -15.77
N GLY A 151 10.77 5.78 -16.15
CA GLY A 151 10.52 4.58 -16.96
C GLY A 151 10.35 3.29 -16.17
N GLU A 152 10.57 3.29 -14.84
CA GLU A 152 10.36 2.10 -14.01
C GLU A 152 8.90 1.97 -13.52
N PHE A 153 8.14 3.04 -13.52
CA PHE A 153 6.77 3.10 -13.03
C PHE A 153 5.78 3.52 -14.12
N ASP A 154 4.63 2.85 -14.16
CA ASP A 154 3.50 3.21 -15.02
C ASP A 154 2.36 3.77 -14.14
N PRO A 155 2.14 5.10 -14.15
CA PRO A 155 1.08 5.72 -13.35
C PRO A 155 -0.34 5.40 -13.85
N THR A 156 -0.47 4.79 -15.02
CA THR A 156 -1.79 4.46 -15.63
C THR A 156 -2.32 3.11 -15.20
N SER A 157 -1.54 2.30 -14.49
CA SER A 157 -1.94 0.99 -14.03
C SER A 157 -1.43 0.67 -12.63
N SER A 158 -2.27 0.02 -11.83
CA SER A 158 -1.94 -0.45 -10.48
C SER A 158 -2.28 -1.92 -10.33
N PHE A 159 -1.70 -2.56 -9.33
CA PHE A 159 -2.00 -3.95 -9.00
C PHE A 159 -3.49 -4.17 -8.75
N ASP A 160 -4.13 -3.29 -7.98
CA ASP A 160 -5.56 -3.41 -7.68
C ASP A 160 -6.42 -3.34 -8.94
N GLN A 161 -6.11 -2.43 -9.85
CA GLN A 161 -6.79 -2.35 -11.15
C GLN A 161 -6.52 -3.59 -12.01
N TYR A 162 -5.30 -4.08 -12.03
CA TYR A 162 -4.93 -5.23 -12.84
C TYR A 162 -5.77 -6.45 -12.49
N PHE A 163 -5.80 -6.87 -11.23
CA PHE A 163 -6.52 -8.07 -10.82
C PHE A 163 -8.02 -7.93 -10.98
N GLN A 164 -8.60 -6.78 -10.62
CA GLN A 164 -10.03 -6.55 -10.83
C GLN A 164 -10.40 -6.49 -12.32
N LYS A 165 -9.56 -5.89 -13.17
CA LYS A 165 -9.78 -5.89 -14.63
C LYS A 165 -9.72 -7.30 -15.22
N GLN A 166 -8.79 -8.16 -14.76
CA GLN A 166 -8.72 -9.56 -15.21
C GLN A 166 -9.98 -10.33 -14.79
N ALA A 167 -10.45 -10.19 -13.55
CA ALA A 167 -11.70 -10.80 -13.07
C ALA A 167 -12.90 -10.36 -13.90
N LEU A 168 -13.03 -9.07 -14.17
CA LEU A 168 -14.12 -8.55 -15.04
C LEU A 168 -14.06 -9.11 -16.46
N ASN A 169 -12.87 -9.28 -17.03
CA ASN A 169 -12.69 -9.90 -18.35
C ASN A 169 -13.15 -11.37 -18.34
N ASN A 170 -13.06 -12.05 -17.19
CA ASN A 170 -13.55 -13.41 -16.98
C ASN A 170 -15.05 -13.45 -16.58
N ASN A 171 -15.76 -12.31 -16.54
CA ASN A 171 -17.11 -12.17 -16.01
C ASN A 171 -17.25 -12.53 -14.53
N GLU A 172 -16.19 -12.32 -13.74
CA GLU A 172 -16.16 -12.56 -12.32
C GLU A 172 -16.49 -11.28 -11.54
N PRO A 173 -17.18 -11.38 -10.39
CA PRO A 173 -17.48 -10.22 -9.55
C PRO A 173 -16.23 -9.56 -9.01
N VAL A 174 -16.27 -8.23 -8.87
CA VAL A 174 -15.24 -7.46 -8.18
C VAL A 174 -15.84 -6.62 -7.05
N GLY A 175 -15.07 -6.40 -5.99
CA GLY A 175 -15.51 -5.64 -4.83
C GLY A 175 -14.41 -4.83 -4.17
N GLY A 176 -14.79 -4.06 -3.15
CA GLY A 176 -13.91 -3.31 -2.27
C GLY A 176 -14.13 -3.67 -0.81
N LEU A 177 -13.05 -3.77 -0.05
CA LEU A 177 -13.10 -3.98 1.39
C LEU A 177 -13.56 -2.71 2.13
N GLU A 178 -13.40 -1.54 1.50
CA GLU A 178 -13.83 -0.24 2.03
C GLU A 178 -14.41 0.66 0.91
N THR A 179 -14.92 1.83 1.29
CA THR A 179 -15.50 2.80 0.36
C THR A 179 -14.49 3.90 0.03
N ALA A 180 -14.65 4.52 -1.15
CA ALA A 180 -13.86 5.69 -1.55
C ALA A 180 -14.00 6.86 -0.56
N GLU A 181 -15.20 7.09 -0.03
CA GLU A 181 -15.46 8.13 0.97
C GLU A 181 -14.67 7.88 2.26
N PHE A 182 -14.68 6.63 2.76
CA PHE A 182 -13.92 6.27 3.95
C PHE A 182 -12.42 6.49 3.73
N GLN A 183 -11.86 5.96 2.63
CA GLN A 183 -10.44 6.07 2.34
C GLN A 183 -10.01 7.53 2.09
N ALA A 184 -10.81 8.31 1.37
CA ALA A 184 -10.53 9.72 1.14
C ALA A 184 -10.53 10.56 2.43
N LYS A 185 -11.49 10.30 3.34
CA LYS A 185 -11.52 10.93 4.66
C LYS A 185 -10.33 10.51 5.53
N LEU A 186 -9.94 9.23 5.43
CA LEU A 186 -8.78 8.70 6.14
C LEU A 186 -7.49 9.43 5.73
N LEU A 187 -7.27 9.63 4.43
CA LEU A 187 -6.04 10.19 3.87
C LEU A 187 -5.99 11.72 3.95
N TYR A 188 -7.14 12.39 3.77
CA TYR A 188 -7.21 13.85 3.60
C TYR A 188 -8.09 14.56 4.63
N GLY A 189 -8.60 13.86 5.63
CA GLY A 189 -9.52 14.41 6.63
C GLY A 189 -8.86 14.91 7.92
N ASP A 190 -7.58 14.73 8.10
CA ASP A 190 -6.87 15.27 9.28
C ASP A 190 -6.91 16.80 9.32
N PRO A 191 -6.77 17.43 10.51
CA PRO A 191 -6.64 18.87 10.63
C PRO A 191 -5.53 19.42 9.72
N ILE A 192 -5.78 20.57 9.10
CA ILE A 192 -4.84 21.20 8.16
C ILE A 192 -3.45 21.39 8.77
N SER A 193 -3.37 21.74 10.06
CA SER A 193 -2.08 21.88 10.77
C SER A 193 -1.27 20.58 10.80
N LYS A 194 -1.94 19.42 10.98
CA LYS A 194 -1.28 18.10 10.94
C LYS A 194 -0.84 17.78 9.52
N GLN A 195 -1.67 18.08 8.51
CA GLN A 195 -1.32 17.89 7.11
C GLN A 195 -0.13 18.77 6.68
N ILE A 196 -0.06 20.03 7.14
CA ILE A 196 1.08 20.92 6.91
C ILE A 196 2.35 20.30 7.52
N LYS A 197 2.28 19.79 8.76
CA LYS A 197 3.43 19.12 9.39
C LYS A 197 3.95 17.97 8.49
N GLY A 198 3.07 17.11 8.00
CA GLY A 198 3.43 16.00 7.10
C GLY A 198 4.07 16.49 5.79
N LEU A 199 3.49 17.53 5.16
CA LEU A 199 4.07 18.14 3.95
C LEU A 199 5.46 18.72 4.22
N MET A 200 5.65 19.43 5.33
CA MET A 200 6.96 20.00 5.68
C MET A 200 7.99 18.92 6.00
N CYS A 201 7.58 17.80 6.59
CA CYS A 201 8.48 16.66 6.79
C CYS A 201 9.08 16.15 5.48
N LEU A 202 8.28 16.00 4.43
CA LEU A 202 8.77 15.63 3.10
C LEU A 202 9.68 16.70 2.51
N VAL A 203 9.22 17.96 2.53
CA VAL A 203 9.91 19.11 1.90
C VAL A 203 11.26 19.40 2.55
N ASP A 204 11.34 19.24 3.88
CA ASP A 204 12.56 19.51 4.65
C ASP A 204 13.53 18.31 4.67
N ASN A 205 13.06 17.09 4.32
CA ASN A 205 13.86 15.87 4.32
C ASN A 205 13.62 15.04 3.05
N PRO A 206 13.81 15.61 1.84
CA PRO A 206 13.48 14.91 0.59
C PRO A 206 14.31 13.65 0.37
N ASP A 207 15.60 13.67 0.66
CA ASP A 207 16.51 12.52 0.49
C ASP A 207 16.09 11.35 1.38
N GLN A 208 15.65 11.64 2.60
CA GLN A 208 15.18 10.66 3.55
C GLN A 208 13.85 10.02 3.10
N SER A 209 12.95 10.83 2.56
CA SER A 209 11.67 10.37 2.00
C SER A 209 11.88 9.52 0.75
N LEU A 210 12.83 9.91 -0.11
CA LEU A 210 13.22 9.14 -1.29
C LEU A 210 13.80 7.80 -0.88
N GLN A 211 14.78 7.79 0.04
CA GLN A 211 15.44 6.57 0.52
C GLN A 211 14.44 5.56 1.09
N LEU A 212 13.49 6.02 1.93
CA LEU A 212 12.43 5.12 2.45
C LEU A 212 11.59 4.51 1.32
N THR A 213 11.23 5.34 0.34
CA THR A 213 10.43 4.89 -0.81
C THR A 213 11.20 3.87 -1.66
N GLU A 214 12.48 4.11 -1.89
CA GLU A 214 13.38 3.19 -2.62
C GLU A 214 13.58 1.88 -1.86
N ASP A 215 13.84 1.94 -0.55
CA ASP A 215 14.02 0.75 0.29
C ASP A 215 12.76 -0.13 0.30
N LEU A 216 11.58 0.48 0.44
CA LEU A 216 10.29 -0.23 0.38
C LEU A 216 10.06 -0.84 -1.00
N THR A 217 10.31 -0.09 -2.08
CA THR A 217 10.13 -0.58 -3.45
C THR A 217 11.10 -1.73 -3.75
N LYS A 218 12.38 -1.59 -3.40
CA LYS A 218 13.40 -2.62 -3.56
C LYS A 218 13.06 -3.89 -2.78
N ALA A 219 12.64 -3.75 -1.51
CA ALA A 219 12.23 -4.89 -0.69
C ALA A 219 10.98 -5.58 -1.27
N TYR A 220 10.01 -4.81 -1.79
CA TYR A 220 8.83 -5.35 -2.45
C TYR A 220 9.18 -6.11 -3.74
N MET A 221 10.04 -5.56 -4.60
CA MET A 221 10.49 -6.22 -5.83
C MET A 221 11.29 -7.49 -5.54
N ALA A 222 11.98 -7.56 -4.41
CA ALA A 222 12.62 -8.78 -3.91
C ALA A 222 11.63 -9.73 -3.20
N GLN A 223 10.35 -9.34 -3.06
CA GLN A 223 9.32 -10.03 -2.29
C GLN A 223 9.73 -10.29 -0.83
N ASP A 224 10.65 -9.50 -0.29
CA ASP A 224 11.19 -9.62 1.06
C ASP A 224 10.31 -8.88 2.07
N THR A 225 9.30 -9.59 2.58
CA THR A 225 8.35 -9.03 3.57
C THR A 225 9.02 -8.64 4.89
N ALA A 226 10.13 -9.29 5.27
CA ALA A 226 10.87 -8.90 6.46
C ALA A 226 11.62 -7.58 6.25
N ALA A 227 12.21 -7.38 5.08
CA ALA A 227 12.83 -6.10 4.72
C ALA A 227 11.79 -4.97 4.57
N ILE A 228 10.61 -5.25 3.98
CA ILE A 228 9.48 -4.29 3.92
C ILE A 228 9.08 -3.86 5.33
N TRP A 229 8.90 -4.82 6.25
CA TRP A 229 8.52 -4.52 7.63
C TRP A 229 9.59 -3.74 8.37
N LYS A 230 10.86 -4.11 8.19
CA LYS A 230 12.01 -3.39 8.77
C LYS A 230 12.09 -1.95 8.26
N ALA A 231 11.92 -1.71 6.96
CA ALA A 231 11.93 -0.36 6.39
C ALA A 231 10.80 0.49 6.98
N TYR A 232 9.61 -0.10 7.11
CA TYR A 232 8.45 0.55 7.73
C TYR A 232 8.65 0.89 9.22
N GLU A 233 9.31 0.02 10.01
CA GLU A 233 9.60 0.25 11.44
C GLU A 233 10.77 1.21 11.69
N THR A 234 11.56 1.53 10.66
CA THR A 234 12.72 2.42 10.79
C THR A 234 12.30 3.79 11.27
N LYS A 235 12.88 4.26 12.38
CA LYS A 235 12.65 5.59 12.95
C LYS A 235 13.81 6.53 12.64
N TRP A 236 13.46 7.72 12.23
CA TRP A 236 14.40 8.77 11.88
C TRP A 236 14.69 9.70 13.07
N ASN A 237 13.80 9.71 14.06
CA ASN A 237 13.91 10.49 15.29
C ASN A 237 14.08 12.01 15.06
N ASN A 238 13.53 12.51 13.96
CA ASN A 238 13.54 13.91 13.56
C ASN A 238 12.18 14.62 13.72
N GLY A 239 11.23 13.96 14.42
CA GLY A 239 9.88 14.47 14.62
C GLY A 239 8.92 14.26 13.45
N CYS A 240 9.36 13.57 12.40
CA CYS A 240 8.58 13.22 11.21
C CYS A 240 8.09 11.76 11.20
N ASP A 241 8.55 10.95 12.16
CA ASP A 241 8.08 9.58 12.26
C ASP A 241 6.57 9.52 12.52
N PRO A 242 5.85 8.58 11.90
CA PRO A 242 4.44 8.37 12.19
C PRO A 242 4.26 7.96 13.65
N THR A 243 3.20 8.47 14.27
CA THR A 243 2.81 8.05 15.61
C THR A 243 2.12 6.68 15.57
N GLN A 244 1.98 6.02 16.73
CA GLN A 244 1.21 4.78 16.80
C GLN A 244 -0.25 5.00 16.38
N GLU A 245 -0.84 6.15 16.71
CA GLU A 245 -2.20 6.53 16.29
C GLU A 245 -2.30 6.62 14.75
N ASP A 246 -1.30 7.20 14.08
CA ASP A 246 -1.27 7.25 12.61
C ASP A 246 -1.21 5.84 12.00
N LEU A 247 -0.41 4.95 12.58
CA LEU A 247 -0.28 3.58 12.14
C LEU A 247 -1.55 2.77 12.39
N ASP A 248 -2.14 2.91 13.58
CA ASP A 248 -3.41 2.28 13.91
C ASP A 248 -4.51 2.75 12.93
N LYS A 249 -4.58 4.05 12.67
CA LYS A 249 -5.54 4.64 11.74
C LYS A 249 -5.34 4.15 10.30
N LEU A 250 -4.13 4.19 9.79
CA LEU A 250 -3.84 3.93 8.37
C LEU A 250 -3.82 2.44 8.03
N ILE A 251 -3.52 1.57 8.98
CA ILE A 251 -3.29 0.13 8.73
C ILE A 251 -4.14 -0.74 9.66
N PHE A 252 -3.92 -0.68 10.97
CA PHE A 252 -4.39 -1.76 11.84
C PHE A 252 -5.90 -1.73 12.11
N ASN A 253 -6.52 -0.56 12.23
CA ASN A 253 -7.97 -0.45 12.37
C ASN A 253 -8.67 -0.91 11.08
N ARG A 254 -8.12 -0.59 9.92
CA ARG A 254 -8.61 -1.07 8.62
C ARG A 254 -8.52 -2.59 8.52
N ASN A 255 -7.40 -3.18 8.94
CA ASN A 255 -7.25 -4.63 9.00
C ASN A 255 -8.32 -5.29 9.87
N ALA A 256 -8.61 -4.72 11.04
CA ALA A 256 -9.66 -5.21 11.93
C ALA A 256 -11.06 -5.13 11.29
N ASP A 257 -11.37 -4.02 10.62
CA ASP A 257 -12.64 -3.84 9.90
C ASP A 257 -12.76 -4.81 8.71
N TRP A 258 -11.68 -5.05 7.97
CA TRP A 258 -11.65 -6.01 6.88
C TRP A 258 -11.88 -7.45 7.36
N MET A 259 -11.38 -7.80 8.55
CA MET A 259 -11.65 -9.12 9.15
C MET A 259 -13.13 -9.35 9.47
N GLY A 260 -13.94 -8.31 9.56
CA GLY A 260 -15.40 -8.43 9.61
C GLY A 260 -16.05 -8.87 8.28
N LYS A 261 -15.33 -8.78 7.17
CA LYS A 261 -15.83 -9.07 5.80
C LYS A 261 -15.14 -10.26 5.15
N ILE A 262 -13.81 -10.36 5.25
CA ILE A 262 -12.98 -11.35 4.56
C ILE A 262 -13.47 -12.80 4.80
N PRO A 263 -13.76 -13.24 6.04
CA PRO A 263 -14.26 -14.58 6.29
C PRO A 263 -15.54 -14.93 5.53
N GLN A 264 -16.51 -14.02 5.53
CA GLN A 264 -17.77 -14.21 4.82
C GLN A 264 -17.56 -14.31 3.31
N LEU A 265 -16.77 -13.40 2.73
CA LEU A 265 -16.47 -13.39 1.30
C LEU A 265 -15.81 -14.69 0.84
N MET A 266 -14.89 -15.24 1.64
CA MET A 266 -14.23 -16.51 1.34
C MET A 266 -15.18 -17.72 1.44
N GLN A 267 -16.19 -17.65 2.31
CA GLN A 267 -17.21 -18.71 2.41
C GLN A 267 -18.21 -18.66 1.26
N GLU A 268 -18.55 -17.46 0.76
CA GLU A 268 -19.45 -17.29 -0.38
C GLU A 268 -18.83 -17.86 -1.66
N ARG A 269 -17.57 -17.58 -1.91
CA ARG A 269 -16.79 -18.13 -3.05
C ARG A 269 -15.29 -17.91 -2.89
N PRO A 270 -14.46 -18.72 -3.56
CA PRO A 270 -13.00 -18.53 -3.58
C PRO A 270 -12.65 -17.10 -4.03
N THR A 271 -11.86 -16.39 -3.24
CA THR A 271 -11.61 -14.95 -3.42
C THR A 271 -10.12 -14.67 -3.51
N LEU A 272 -9.71 -13.83 -4.47
CA LEU A 272 -8.41 -13.18 -4.46
C LEU A 272 -8.56 -11.77 -3.87
N PHE A 273 -7.88 -11.52 -2.75
CA PHE A 273 -7.76 -10.19 -2.17
C PHE A 273 -6.45 -9.53 -2.64
N CYS A 274 -6.53 -8.27 -3.11
CA CYS A 274 -5.37 -7.46 -3.47
C CYS A 274 -5.37 -6.20 -2.60
N VAL A 275 -4.43 -6.11 -1.65
CA VAL A 275 -4.34 -5.01 -0.69
C VAL A 275 -2.88 -4.56 -0.53
N GLY A 276 -2.65 -3.34 -0.08
CA GLY A 276 -1.30 -2.83 0.16
C GLY A 276 -0.48 -3.79 1.05
N CYS A 277 0.75 -4.06 0.65
CA CYS A 277 1.60 -5.11 1.27
C CYS A 277 1.78 -4.93 2.78
N LEU A 278 1.84 -3.69 3.28
CA LEU A 278 1.97 -3.41 4.71
C LEU A 278 0.77 -3.91 5.53
N HIS A 279 -0.42 -4.01 4.93
CA HIS A 279 -1.60 -4.57 5.59
C HIS A 279 -1.45 -6.05 5.93
N LEU A 280 -0.57 -6.77 5.25
CA LEU A 280 -0.36 -8.21 5.46
C LEU A 280 0.49 -8.48 6.71
N LEU A 281 1.37 -7.57 7.11
CA LEU A 281 2.53 -7.79 7.96
C LEU A 281 2.30 -7.43 9.42
N GLY A 282 3.14 -7.99 10.31
CA GLY A 282 3.10 -7.75 11.75
C GLY A 282 1.97 -8.50 12.49
N ASP A 283 1.93 -8.35 13.80
CA ASP A 283 0.98 -9.08 14.68
C ASP A 283 -0.48 -8.64 14.49
N LYS A 284 -0.71 -7.42 14.00
CA LYS A 284 -2.01 -6.86 13.63
C LYS A 284 -2.24 -6.89 12.11
N GLY A 285 -1.35 -7.54 11.34
CA GLY A 285 -1.49 -7.73 9.90
C GLY A 285 -2.57 -8.77 9.58
N VAL A 286 -3.16 -8.66 8.39
CA VAL A 286 -4.26 -9.54 7.95
C VAL A 286 -3.85 -11.02 8.01
N LEU A 287 -2.59 -11.36 7.68
CA LEU A 287 -2.13 -12.76 7.75
C LEU A 287 -2.15 -13.31 9.18
N ALA A 288 -1.73 -12.51 10.16
CA ALA A 288 -1.76 -12.89 11.57
C ALA A 288 -3.21 -13.00 12.08
N LEU A 289 -4.07 -12.06 11.69
CA LEU A 289 -5.48 -12.05 12.06
C LEU A 289 -6.23 -13.25 11.48
N LEU A 290 -5.97 -13.64 10.23
CA LEU A 290 -6.53 -14.84 9.60
C LEU A 290 -6.10 -16.12 10.33
N ARG A 291 -4.81 -16.25 10.68
CA ARG A 291 -4.32 -17.39 11.47
C ARG A 291 -5.01 -17.46 12.83
N LYS A 292 -5.16 -16.31 13.51
CA LYS A 292 -5.89 -16.22 14.79
C LYS A 292 -7.37 -16.61 14.67
N ALA A 293 -7.97 -16.34 13.51
CA ALA A 293 -9.34 -16.76 13.19
C ALA A 293 -9.46 -18.24 12.80
N GLY A 294 -8.36 -19.02 12.82
CA GLY A 294 -8.36 -20.46 12.57
C GLY A 294 -8.11 -20.87 11.11
N TYR A 295 -7.75 -19.93 10.23
CA TYR A 295 -7.34 -20.26 8.86
C TYR A 295 -5.89 -20.72 8.79
N THR A 296 -5.60 -21.61 7.85
CA THR A 296 -4.24 -21.94 7.42
C THR A 296 -3.82 -20.93 6.36
N VAL A 297 -2.71 -20.21 6.61
CA VAL A 297 -2.19 -19.17 5.72
C VAL A 297 -0.75 -19.50 5.37
N GLU A 298 -0.51 -19.84 4.11
CA GLU A 298 0.75 -20.33 3.57
C GLU A 298 1.24 -19.45 2.43
N ALA A 299 2.54 -19.15 2.39
CA ALA A 299 3.14 -18.45 1.25
C ALA A 299 3.06 -19.34 -0.01
N VAL A 300 2.69 -18.75 -1.14
CA VAL A 300 2.72 -19.42 -2.45
C VAL A 300 4.13 -19.37 -3.00
N LYS A 301 4.67 -20.53 -3.41
CA LYS A 301 6.05 -20.72 -3.89
C LYS A 301 6.09 -20.98 -5.37
#